data_9b331a52a5fbb5637c0f3266c42b6802
#
_entry.id   9b331a52a5fbb5637c0f3266c42b6802
#
_cell.length_a   1.000
_cell.length_b   1.000
_cell.length_c   1.000
_cell.angle_alpha   90.00
_cell.angle_beta   90.00
_cell.angle_gamma   90.00
#
_symmetry.space_group_name_H-M   'P 1'
#
loop_
_entity.id
_entity.type
_entity.pdbx_description
1 polymer ?
#
loop_
_entity_poly.entity_id
_entity_poly.type
_entity_poly.pdbx_seq_one_letter_code
_entity_poly.pdbx_strand_id
1 'polypeptide(L)'
;AAFFIALIGVLVPLAGGYVLAEVFNHGGSFLENMFVGTVFTATSVSISVETLKEMGKLSTRSGNAILGAALIDDILGLILLTLITSASDSSISLGIVMIKIVAFFVVTGVAGYFLHGLIQRWVNSASWNRKRFAVISLAFCFFYAYVAEEVFGVADIIGAFFAGLMIANTTRAVYVNSQCETLSYMLLSPVFFASVGLKVTLSSMDGTVILLTVIAIALAIVTKVIGCGLGAKLFGYTNAESLRIGVGMVSRGEVA
;
A
#
# COMPACT_ATOMS: atom_id res chain seq x y z
N ALA A 1 9.36 9.87 -13.63
CA ALA A 1 8.43 8.98 -14.34
C ALA A 1 7.57 8.18 -13.34
N ALA A 2 8.16 7.38 -12.45
CA ALA A 2 7.42 6.53 -11.50
C ALA A 2 6.36 7.29 -10.69
N PHE A 3 6.69 8.47 -10.18
CA PHE A 3 5.74 9.31 -9.44
C PHE A 3 4.48 9.65 -10.24
N PHE A 4 4.64 10.04 -11.49
CA PHE A 4 3.50 10.42 -12.33
C PHE A 4 2.69 9.20 -12.79
N ILE A 5 3.35 8.05 -13.00
CA ILE A 5 2.67 6.79 -13.28
C ILE A 5 1.79 6.41 -12.09
N ALA A 6 2.32 6.50 -10.87
CA ALA A 6 1.58 6.26 -9.64
C ALA A 6 0.44 7.27 -9.46
N LEU A 7 0.72 8.57 -9.62
CA LEU A 7 -0.28 9.62 -9.42
C LEU A 7 -1.50 9.45 -10.34
N ILE A 8 -1.28 9.24 -11.64
CA ILE A 8 -2.37 9.00 -12.59
C ILE A 8 -3.00 7.63 -12.33
N GLY A 9 -2.19 6.64 -11.94
CA GLY A 9 -2.60 5.30 -11.52
C GLY A 9 -3.44 5.28 -10.24
N VAL A 10 -3.41 6.32 -9.41
CA VAL A 10 -4.29 6.53 -8.26
C VAL A 10 -5.54 7.30 -8.67
N LEU A 11 -5.37 8.43 -9.38
CA LEU A 11 -6.48 9.32 -9.71
C LEU A 11 -7.55 8.68 -10.62
N VAL A 12 -7.14 7.89 -11.61
CA VAL A 12 -8.09 7.28 -12.55
C VAL A 12 -8.93 6.18 -11.88
N PRO A 13 -8.36 5.22 -11.12
CA PRO A 13 -9.16 4.27 -10.35
C PRO A 13 -10.01 4.92 -9.28
N LEU A 14 -9.50 5.97 -8.59
CA LEU A 14 -10.27 6.73 -7.61
C LEU A 14 -11.54 7.31 -8.23
N ALA A 15 -11.40 8.00 -9.37
CA ALA A 15 -12.53 8.57 -10.08
C ALA A 15 -13.49 7.47 -10.58
N GLY A 16 -12.96 6.35 -11.10
CA GLY A 16 -13.79 5.22 -11.54
C GLY A 16 -14.57 4.58 -10.40
N GLY A 17 -13.92 4.33 -9.27
CA GLY A 17 -14.59 3.78 -8.08
C GLY A 17 -15.60 4.73 -7.47
N TYR A 18 -15.31 6.05 -7.45
CA TYR A 18 -16.27 7.07 -7.03
C TYR A 18 -17.52 7.06 -7.89
N VAL A 19 -17.38 7.08 -9.22
CA VAL A 19 -18.51 7.03 -10.15
C VAL A 19 -19.31 5.74 -9.99
N LEU A 20 -18.66 4.61 -9.81
CA LEU A 20 -19.34 3.34 -9.54
C LEU A 20 -20.18 3.42 -8.25
N ALA A 21 -19.57 3.95 -7.18
CA ALA A 21 -20.26 4.13 -5.91
C ALA A 21 -21.47 5.06 -6.04
N GLU A 22 -21.34 6.18 -6.76
CA GLU A 22 -22.44 7.13 -7.00
C GLU A 22 -23.63 6.47 -7.71
N VAL A 23 -23.35 5.57 -8.66
CA VAL A 23 -24.40 4.86 -9.44
C VAL A 23 -25.11 3.80 -8.58
N PHE A 24 -24.40 3.08 -7.72
CA PHE A 24 -24.96 1.97 -6.95
C PHE A 24 -25.41 2.37 -5.54
N ASN A 25 -24.81 3.40 -4.94
CA ASN A 25 -25.13 3.91 -3.61
C ASN A 25 -25.95 5.21 -3.71
N HIS A 26 -27.16 5.11 -4.27
CA HIS A 26 -28.04 6.26 -4.41
C HIS A 26 -28.33 6.91 -3.04
N GLY A 27 -27.78 8.10 -2.82
CA GLY A 27 -27.93 8.86 -1.57
C GLY A 27 -26.77 8.69 -0.58
N GLY A 28 -25.71 8.01 -0.95
CA GLY A 28 -24.48 7.98 -0.19
C GLY A 28 -23.80 9.35 -0.10
N SER A 29 -23.10 9.60 1.00
CA SER A 29 -22.35 10.84 1.16
C SER A 29 -21.15 10.88 0.21
N PHE A 30 -20.66 12.09 -0.10
CA PHE A 30 -19.44 12.28 -0.89
C PHE A 30 -18.24 11.48 -0.33
N LEU A 31 -18.08 11.47 1.00
CA LEU A 31 -16.98 10.77 1.67
C LEU A 31 -17.08 9.25 1.57
N GLU A 32 -18.29 8.70 1.67
CA GLU A 32 -18.51 7.25 1.46
C GLU A 32 -18.15 6.83 0.04
N ASN A 33 -18.58 7.59 -0.96
CA ASN A 33 -18.26 7.30 -2.36
C ASN A 33 -16.76 7.48 -2.65
N MET A 34 -16.10 8.47 -2.04
CA MET A 34 -14.65 8.66 -2.09
C MET A 34 -13.90 7.51 -1.41
N PHE A 35 -14.41 6.99 -0.29
CA PHE A 35 -13.82 5.82 0.37
C PHE A 35 -13.84 4.60 -0.55
N VAL A 36 -14.98 4.31 -1.20
CA VAL A 36 -15.08 3.25 -2.21
C VAL A 36 -14.08 3.50 -3.34
N GLY A 37 -13.98 4.74 -3.84
CA GLY A 37 -12.99 5.12 -4.84
C GLY A 37 -11.55 4.81 -4.40
N THR A 38 -11.24 5.03 -3.13
CA THR A 38 -9.90 4.74 -2.56
C THR A 38 -9.58 3.26 -2.58
N VAL A 39 -10.54 2.39 -2.29
CA VAL A 39 -10.37 0.92 -2.39
C VAL A 39 -9.91 0.51 -3.79
N PHE A 40 -10.39 1.21 -4.83
CA PHE A 40 -9.98 0.94 -6.21
C PHE A 40 -8.53 1.37 -6.52
N THR A 41 -7.90 2.17 -5.69
CA THR A 41 -6.51 2.63 -5.95
C THR A 41 -5.46 1.60 -5.53
N ALA A 42 -5.76 0.74 -4.55
CA ALA A 42 -4.79 -0.19 -3.97
C ALA A 42 -4.17 -1.15 -4.99
N THR A 43 -2.86 -1.38 -4.88
CA THR A 43 -2.09 -2.29 -5.72
C THR A 43 -1.22 -3.19 -4.85
N SER A 44 -1.13 -4.48 -5.15
CA SER A 44 -0.20 -5.37 -4.43
C SER A 44 1.20 -5.29 -5.06
N VAL A 45 2.12 -4.62 -4.35
CA VAL A 45 3.54 -4.57 -4.75
C VAL A 45 4.15 -5.97 -4.73
N SER A 46 3.86 -6.75 -3.70
CA SER A 46 4.44 -8.09 -3.50
C SER A 46 4.16 -9.02 -4.66
N ILE A 47 2.90 -9.09 -5.12
CA ILE A 47 2.50 -9.94 -6.25
C ILE A 47 3.21 -9.50 -7.54
N SER A 48 3.23 -8.20 -7.84
CA SER A 48 3.90 -7.67 -9.03
C SER A 48 5.40 -7.93 -9.02
N VAL A 49 6.06 -7.71 -7.88
CA VAL A 49 7.51 -7.93 -7.74
C VAL A 49 7.87 -9.40 -7.88
N GLU A 50 7.14 -10.30 -7.20
CA GLU A 50 7.42 -11.74 -7.27
C GLU A 50 7.22 -12.27 -8.69
N THR A 51 6.11 -11.90 -9.35
CA THR A 51 5.86 -12.27 -10.75
C THR A 51 6.97 -11.76 -11.68
N LEU A 52 7.38 -10.50 -11.55
CA LEU A 52 8.46 -9.93 -12.38
C LEU A 52 9.81 -10.60 -12.10
N LYS A 53 10.05 -11.01 -10.87
CA LYS A 53 11.26 -11.73 -10.45
C LYS A 53 11.29 -13.14 -11.04
N GLU A 54 10.19 -13.90 -10.94
CA GLU A 54 10.05 -15.23 -11.56
C GLU A 54 10.22 -15.18 -13.07
N MET A 55 9.68 -14.15 -13.73
CA MET A 55 9.84 -13.94 -15.17
C MET A 55 11.25 -13.44 -15.57
N GLY A 56 12.13 -13.10 -14.61
CA GLY A 56 13.44 -12.49 -14.89
C GLY A 56 13.34 -11.09 -15.51
N LYS A 57 12.22 -10.37 -15.30
CA LYS A 57 11.94 -9.07 -15.92
C LYS A 57 12.00 -7.90 -14.93
N LEU A 58 12.32 -8.13 -13.67
CA LEU A 58 12.37 -7.09 -12.64
C LEU A 58 13.35 -5.96 -12.99
N SER A 59 14.54 -6.30 -13.54
CA SER A 59 15.58 -5.33 -13.91
C SER A 59 15.34 -4.62 -15.25
N THR A 60 14.23 -4.89 -15.94
CA THR A 60 13.90 -4.22 -17.19
C THR A 60 13.41 -2.78 -16.94
N ARG A 61 13.43 -1.93 -17.96
CA ARG A 61 12.91 -0.55 -17.87
C ARG A 61 11.47 -0.51 -17.37
N SER A 62 10.61 -1.41 -17.87
CA SER A 62 9.23 -1.52 -17.41
C SER A 62 9.13 -2.10 -15.99
N GLY A 63 9.94 -3.12 -15.64
CA GLY A 63 9.98 -3.70 -14.31
C GLY A 63 10.36 -2.70 -13.23
N ASN A 64 11.44 -1.94 -13.46
CA ASN A 64 11.85 -0.86 -12.56
C ASN A 64 10.79 0.25 -12.44
N ALA A 65 10.08 0.55 -13.54
CA ALA A 65 9.00 1.53 -13.51
C ALA A 65 7.79 1.03 -12.70
N ILE A 66 7.41 -0.25 -12.85
CA ILE A 66 6.35 -0.89 -12.07
C ILE A 66 6.71 -0.89 -10.59
N LEU A 67 7.92 -1.35 -10.23
CA LEU A 67 8.38 -1.36 -8.85
C LEU A 67 8.35 0.03 -8.21
N GLY A 68 8.94 1.02 -8.88
CA GLY A 68 8.97 2.39 -8.37
C GLY A 68 7.59 3.05 -8.30
N ALA A 69 6.70 2.76 -9.28
CA ALA A 69 5.34 3.27 -9.27
C ALA A 69 4.50 2.61 -8.18
N ALA A 70 4.63 1.30 -7.98
CA ALA A 70 3.88 0.58 -6.96
C ALA A 70 4.22 1.03 -5.53
N LEU A 71 5.51 1.26 -5.23
CA LEU A 71 5.94 1.81 -3.94
C LEU A 71 5.36 3.21 -3.67
N ILE A 72 5.30 4.05 -4.70
CA ILE A 72 4.72 5.40 -4.58
C ILE A 72 3.20 5.33 -4.49
N ASP A 73 2.57 4.42 -5.24
CA ASP A 73 1.13 4.16 -5.24
C ASP A 73 0.64 3.79 -3.83
N ASP A 74 1.35 2.92 -3.12
CA ASP A 74 1.06 2.55 -1.74
C ASP A 74 1.07 3.77 -0.81
N ILE A 75 2.11 4.60 -0.90
CA ILE A 75 2.21 5.82 -0.09
C ILE A 75 1.06 6.79 -0.41
N LEU A 76 0.75 6.99 -1.69
CA LEU A 76 -0.35 7.86 -2.11
C LEU A 76 -1.72 7.32 -1.68
N GLY A 77 -1.95 6.02 -1.82
CA GLY A 77 -3.17 5.35 -1.40
C GLY A 77 -3.40 5.47 0.11
N LEU A 78 -2.36 5.26 0.91
CA LEU A 78 -2.43 5.39 2.35
C LEU A 78 -2.65 6.85 2.81
N ILE A 79 -2.00 7.83 2.17
CA ILE A 79 -2.27 9.25 2.42
C ILE A 79 -3.74 9.58 2.10
N LEU A 80 -4.22 9.13 0.95
CA LEU A 80 -5.59 9.34 0.52
C LEU A 80 -6.60 8.72 1.49
N LEU A 81 -6.37 7.47 1.90
CA LEU A 81 -7.18 6.78 2.90
C LEU A 81 -7.22 7.55 4.22
N THR A 82 -6.05 7.98 4.72
CA THR A 82 -5.95 8.76 5.96
C THR A 82 -6.70 10.09 5.85
N LEU A 83 -6.63 10.78 4.71
CA LEU A 83 -7.37 12.02 4.48
C LEU A 83 -8.88 11.81 4.49
N ILE A 84 -9.36 10.75 3.84
CA ILE A 84 -10.80 10.47 3.74
C ILE A 84 -11.35 10.03 5.09
N THR A 85 -10.67 9.13 5.80
CA THR A 85 -11.10 8.68 7.13
C THR A 85 -11.11 9.82 8.14
N SER A 86 -10.10 10.69 8.12
CA SER A 86 -10.05 11.88 8.98
C SER A 86 -11.10 12.93 8.60
N ALA A 87 -11.47 13.06 7.33
CA ALA A 87 -12.52 13.97 6.87
C ALA A 87 -13.92 13.46 7.24
N SER A 88 -14.10 12.17 7.49
CA SER A 88 -15.34 11.57 7.97
C SER A 88 -15.62 11.89 9.44
N ASP A 89 -14.61 12.22 10.21
CA ASP A 89 -14.74 12.64 11.60
C ASP A 89 -14.75 14.18 11.67
N SER A 90 -15.95 14.76 11.77
CA SER A 90 -16.18 16.21 11.80
C SER A 90 -15.56 16.93 13.01
N SER A 91 -14.99 16.20 13.99
CA SER A 91 -14.31 16.75 15.16
C SER A 91 -12.88 17.21 14.87
N ILE A 92 -12.29 16.82 13.74
CA ILE A 92 -10.88 17.07 13.41
C ILE A 92 -10.77 18.05 12.22
N SER A 93 -10.03 19.15 12.41
CA SER A 93 -9.79 20.09 11.31
C SER A 93 -8.80 19.49 10.30
N LEU A 94 -9.15 19.55 9.02
CA LEU A 94 -8.31 19.04 7.91
C LEU A 94 -6.88 19.61 7.94
N GLY A 95 -6.72 20.87 8.41
CA GLY A 95 -5.41 21.50 8.56
C GLY A 95 -4.53 20.82 9.60
N ILE A 96 -5.10 20.38 10.72
CA ILE A 96 -4.36 19.66 11.78
C ILE A 96 -3.90 18.30 11.23
N VAL A 97 -4.76 17.61 10.48
CA VAL A 97 -4.42 16.31 9.85
C VAL A 97 -3.26 16.46 8.88
N MET A 98 -3.30 17.45 8.00
CA MET A 98 -2.20 17.72 7.05
C MET A 98 -0.89 18.02 7.76
N ILE A 99 -0.92 18.83 8.83
CA ILE A 99 0.26 19.13 9.63
C ILE A 99 0.80 17.85 10.30
N LYS A 100 -0.07 17.00 10.85
CA LYS A 100 0.33 15.73 11.47
C LYS A 100 0.98 14.78 10.46
N ILE A 101 0.42 14.66 9.24
CA ILE A 101 1.00 13.83 8.18
C ILE A 101 2.40 14.34 7.79
N VAL A 102 2.54 15.65 7.53
CA VAL A 102 3.85 16.24 7.22
C VAL A 102 4.83 16.06 8.37
N ALA A 103 4.40 16.30 9.62
CA ALA A 103 5.22 16.10 10.81
C ALA A 103 5.67 14.64 10.94
N PHE A 104 4.79 13.67 10.66
CA PHE A 104 5.14 12.25 10.64
C PHE A 104 6.28 11.97 9.67
N PHE A 105 6.18 12.43 8.41
CA PHE A 105 7.23 12.18 7.41
C PHE A 105 8.55 12.85 7.77
N VAL A 106 8.52 14.07 8.32
CA VAL A 106 9.72 14.78 8.77
C VAL A 106 10.36 14.04 9.95
N VAL A 107 9.57 13.72 10.98
CA VAL A 107 10.07 13.00 12.18
C VAL A 107 10.62 11.63 11.79
N THR A 108 9.92 10.90 10.92
CA THR A 108 10.35 9.58 10.45
C THR A 108 11.62 9.66 9.61
N GLY A 109 11.74 10.65 8.72
CA GLY A 109 12.96 10.87 7.95
C GLY A 109 14.17 11.20 8.83
N VAL A 110 13.99 12.10 9.79
CA VAL A 110 15.04 12.46 10.77
C VAL A 110 15.38 11.27 11.66
N ALA A 111 14.36 10.61 12.23
CA ALA A 111 14.56 9.42 13.07
C ALA A 111 15.26 8.30 12.29
N GLY A 112 14.87 8.06 11.02
CA GLY A 112 15.50 7.08 10.15
C GLY A 112 16.98 7.35 9.92
N TYR A 113 17.35 8.61 9.71
CA TYR A 113 18.75 9.01 9.56
C TYR A 113 19.59 8.72 10.81
N PHE A 114 19.09 9.09 12.00
CA PHE A 114 19.80 8.88 13.26
C PHE A 114 19.79 7.40 13.69
N LEU A 115 18.64 6.74 13.59
CA LEU A 115 18.46 5.35 13.98
C LEU A 115 19.26 4.38 13.08
N HIS A 116 19.43 4.71 11.80
CA HIS A 116 20.24 3.89 10.90
C HIS A 116 21.65 3.63 11.46
N GLY A 117 22.34 4.67 11.93
CA GLY A 117 23.67 4.54 12.54
C GLY A 117 23.65 3.72 13.84
N LEU A 118 22.61 3.90 14.64
CA LEU A 118 22.45 3.18 15.91
C LEU A 118 22.15 1.69 15.68
N ILE A 119 21.22 1.40 14.78
CA ILE A 119 20.83 0.03 14.41
C ILE A 119 22.02 -0.70 13.79
N GLN A 120 22.79 -0.06 12.89
CA GLN A 120 24.00 -0.67 12.33
C GLN A 120 25.05 -1.00 13.39
N ARG A 121 25.29 -0.11 14.34
CA ARG A 121 26.21 -0.38 15.47
C ARG A 121 25.72 -1.55 16.32
N TRP A 122 24.44 -1.63 16.59
CA TRP A 122 23.80 -2.73 17.31
C TRP A 122 23.91 -4.06 16.56
N VAL A 123 23.64 -4.06 15.27
CA VAL A 123 23.70 -5.22 14.39
C VAL A 123 25.12 -5.79 14.28
N ASN A 124 26.13 -4.91 14.24
CA ASN A 124 27.53 -5.29 14.08
C ASN A 124 28.18 -5.72 15.41
N SER A 125 27.52 -5.49 16.55
CA SER A 125 27.96 -6.01 17.83
C SER A 125 27.85 -7.53 17.86
N ALA A 126 28.97 -8.24 17.93
CA ALA A 126 29.13 -9.67 17.69
C ALA A 126 28.38 -10.61 18.66
N SER A 127 27.79 -10.08 19.74
CA SER A 127 27.17 -10.86 20.82
C SER A 127 25.65 -11.13 20.63
N TRP A 128 25.03 -10.57 19.61
CA TRP A 128 23.56 -10.66 19.47
C TRP A 128 23.11 -11.90 18.69
N ASN A 129 22.30 -12.72 19.35
CA ASN A 129 21.64 -13.86 18.74
C ASN A 129 20.70 -13.37 17.61
N ARG A 130 20.84 -13.94 16.42
CA ARG A 130 20.04 -13.61 15.23
C ARG A 130 18.52 -13.64 15.51
N LYS A 131 18.05 -14.60 16.31
CA LYS A 131 16.63 -14.75 16.66
C LYS A 131 16.10 -13.55 17.47
N ARG A 132 16.89 -13.03 18.41
CA ARG A 132 16.50 -11.85 19.20
C ARG A 132 16.38 -10.61 18.33
N PHE A 133 17.25 -10.47 17.33
CA PHE A 133 17.18 -9.32 16.41
C PHE A 133 15.88 -9.34 15.59
N ALA A 134 15.43 -10.48 15.09
CA ALA A 134 14.15 -10.58 14.37
C ALA A 134 12.96 -10.21 15.27
N VAL A 135 12.93 -10.68 16.51
CA VAL A 135 11.87 -10.35 17.47
C VAL A 135 11.85 -8.84 17.78
N ILE A 136 13.01 -8.23 18.00
CA ILE A 136 13.11 -6.79 18.28
C ILE A 136 12.74 -5.97 17.05
N SER A 137 13.11 -6.41 15.84
CA SER A 137 12.69 -5.76 14.61
C SER A 137 11.17 -5.76 14.45
N LEU A 138 10.53 -6.88 14.76
CA LEU A 138 9.07 -6.99 14.73
C LEU A 138 8.42 -6.10 15.81
N ALA A 139 8.94 -6.11 17.04
CA ALA A 139 8.48 -5.23 18.10
C ALA A 139 8.66 -3.75 17.76
N PHE A 140 9.77 -3.38 17.12
CA PHE A 140 10.02 -2.03 16.62
C PHE A 140 9.00 -1.64 15.54
N CYS A 141 8.67 -2.58 14.65
CA CYS A 141 7.66 -2.38 13.61
C CYS A 141 6.28 -2.07 14.24
N PHE A 142 5.84 -2.87 15.20
CA PHE A 142 4.57 -2.64 15.91
C PHE A 142 4.57 -1.34 16.72
N PHE A 143 5.68 -1.03 17.39
CA PHE A 143 5.82 0.24 18.11
C PHE A 143 5.70 1.43 17.17
N TYR A 144 6.35 1.36 16.00
CA TYR A 144 6.31 2.44 15.03
C TYR A 144 4.94 2.59 14.37
N ALA A 145 4.25 1.48 14.12
CA ALA A 145 2.86 1.44 13.67
C ALA A 145 1.93 2.13 14.68
N TYR A 146 2.05 1.76 15.96
CA TYR A 146 1.29 2.37 17.06
C TYR A 146 1.54 3.89 17.18
N VAL A 147 2.79 4.33 17.10
CA VAL A 147 3.13 5.76 17.14
C VAL A 147 2.56 6.51 15.93
N ALA A 148 2.59 5.92 14.74
CA ALA A 148 2.01 6.52 13.53
C ALA A 148 0.51 6.79 13.71
N GLU A 149 -0.22 5.82 14.24
CA GLU A 149 -1.68 5.89 14.42
C GLU A 149 -2.07 6.80 15.59
N GLU A 150 -1.57 6.56 16.79
CA GLU A 150 -1.99 7.26 18.00
C GLU A 150 -1.47 8.70 18.10
N VAL A 151 -0.22 8.93 17.70
CA VAL A 151 0.40 10.28 17.84
C VAL A 151 0.11 11.14 16.62
N PHE A 152 0.29 10.58 15.43
CA PHE A 152 0.18 11.35 14.19
C PHE A 152 -1.18 11.19 13.48
N GLY A 153 -2.00 10.21 13.84
CA GLY A 153 -3.26 9.90 13.17
C GLY A 153 -3.05 9.47 11.72
N VAL A 154 -1.90 8.87 11.45
CA VAL A 154 -1.53 8.28 10.16
C VAL A 154 -1.72 6.77 10.26
N ALA A 155 -2.23 6.11 9.21
CA ALA A 155 -2.49 4.68 9.24
C ALA A 155 -1.26 3.89 9.74
N ASP A 156 -1.49 2.92 10.64
CA ASP A 156 -0.49 2.07 11.29
C ASP A 156 0.47 1.40 10.29
N ILE A 157 -0.07 0.99 9.15
CA ILE A 157 0.66 0.37 8.05
C ILE A 157 1.78 1.27 7.48
N ILE A 158 1.60 2.61 7.48
CA ILE A 158 2.64 3.56 7.07
C ILE A 158 3.79 3.53 8.08
N GLY A 159 3.47 3.51 9.38
CA GLY A 159 4.47 3.37 10.43
C GLY A 159 5.27 2.08 10.28
N ALA A 160 4.58 0.95 10.09
CA ALA A 160 5.20 -0.35 9.85
C ALA A 160 6.10 -0.35 8.60
N PHE A 161 5.68 0.28 7.50
CA PHE A 161 6.46 0.41 6.28
C PHE A 161 7.78 1.15 6.52
N PHE A 162 7.75 2.30 7.18
CA PHE A 162 8.98 3.05 7.48
C PHE A 162 9.91 2.33 8.45
N ALA A 163 9.36 1.64 9.46
CA ALA A 163 10.17 0.78 10.33
C ALA A 163 10.86 -0.33 9.53
N GLY A 164 10.12 -0.98 8.62
CA GLY A 164 10.66 -1.96 7.70
C GLY A 164 11.76 -1.40 6.80
N LEU A 165 11.58 -0.19 6.26
CA LEU A 165 12.57 0.50 5.45
C LEU A 165 13.87 0.80 6.21
N MET A 166 13.77 1.17 7.49
CA MET A 166 14.95 1.38 8.35
C MET A 166 15.71 0.06 8.58
N ILE A 167 15.00 -1.06 8.77
CA ILE A 167 15.58 -2.39 8.95
C ILE A 167 16.15 -2.93 7.64
N ALA A 168 15.52 -2.65 6.50
CA ALA A 168 15.95 -3.10 5.18
C ALA A 168 17.36 -2.64 4.80
N ASN A 169 17.83 -1.53 5.36
CA ASN A 169 19.18 -1.02 5.16
C ASN A 169 20.24 -1.65 6.08
N THR A 170 19.88 -2.69 6.85
CA THR A 170 20.83 -3.38 7.75
C THR A 170 21.40 -4.64 7.11
N THR A 171 22.59 -5.08 7.58
CA THR A 171 23.23 -6.31 7.10
C THR A 171 22.43 -7.58 7.42
N ARG A 172 21.44 -7.50 8.31
CA ARG A 172 20.57 -8.62 8.70
C ARG A 172 19.16 -8.56 8.10
N ALA A 173 18.91 -7.61 7.21
CA ALA A 173 17.59 -7.42 6.58
C ALA A 173 17.03 -8.70 5.96
N VAL A 174 17.85 -9.44 5.20
CA VAL A 174 17.46 -10.70 4.55
C VAL A 174 16.97 -11.73 5.59
N TYR A 175 17.67 -11.85 6.71
CA TYR A 175 17.26 -12.77 7.78
C TYR A 175 15.95 -12.34 8.44
N VAL A 176 15.80 -11.06 8.76
CA VAL A 176 14.56 -10.53 9.35
C VAL A 176 13.39 -10.72 8.39
N ASN A 177 13.59 -10.40 7.11
CA ASN A 177 12.56 -10.57 6.08
C ASN A 177 12.09 -12.05 6.00
N SER A 178 13.03 -13.00 5.94
CA SER A 178 12.69 -14.42 5.91
C SER A 178 11.91 -14.90 7.15
N GLN A 179 12.23 -14.37 8.35
CA GLN A 179 11.49 -14.73 9.56
C GLN A 179 10.09 -14.10 9.59
N CYS A 180 9.97 -12.84 9.18
CA CYS A 180 8.68 -12.16 9.10
C CYS A 180 7.79 -12.78 8.00
N GLU A 181 8.36 -13.13 6.84
CA GLU A 181 7.67 -13.81 5.75
C GLU A 181 7.12 -15.18 6.22
N THR A 182 7.93 -15.96 6.94
CA THR A 182 7.49 -17.25 7.51
C THR A 182 6.34 -17.06 8.49
N LEU A 183 6.44 -16.09 9.41
CA LEU A 183 5.38 -15.77 10.37
C LEU A 183 4.10 -15.30 9.68
N SER A 184 4.26 -14.41 8.70
CA SER A 184 3.14 -13.90 7.91
C SER A 184 2.42 -15.03 7.18
N TYR A 185 3.17 -15.86 6.45
CA TYR A 185 2.60 -16.95 5.66
C TYR A 185 1.94 -18.04 6.52
N MET A 186 2.57 -18.44 7.64
CA MET A 186 2.09 -19.55 8.47
C MET A 186 0.98 -19.16 9.43
N LEU A 187 0.94 -17.91 9.89
CA LEU A 187 0.01 -17.51 10.95
C LEU A 187 -0.83 -16.28 10.57
N LEU A 188 -0.20 -15.16 10.20
CA LEU A 188 -0.93 -13.90 10.09
C LEU A 188 -1.89 -13.88 8.89
N SER A 189 -1.42 -14.29 7.72
CA SER A 189 -2.26 -14.32 6.51
C SER A 189 -3.42 -15.31 6.60
N PRO A 190 -3.25 -16.56 7.05
CA PRO A 190 -4.39 -17.46 7.24
C PRO A 190 -5.42 -16.95 8.23
N VAL A 191 -4.99 -16.38 9.37
CA VAL A 191 -5.90 -15.79 10.36
C VAL A 191 -6.63 -14.58 9.79
N PHE A 192 -5.95 -13.72 9.03
CA PHE A 192 -6.54 -12.57 8.36
C PHE A 192 -7.63 -13.02 7.37
N PHE A 193 -7.31 -13.91 6.43
CA PHE A 193 -8.28 -14.38 5.44
C PHE A 193 -9.45 -15.14 6.07
N ALA A 194 -9.20 -15.92 7.12
CA ALA A 194 -10.27 -16.57 7.87
C ALA A 194 -11.19 -15.54 8.53
N SER A 195 -10.63 -14.48 9.13
CA SER A 195 -11.41 -13.43 9.78
C SER A 195 -12.26 -12.63 8.78
N VAL A 196 -11.71 -12.34 7.60
CA VAL A 196 -12.45 -11.69 6.50
C VAL A 196 -13.57 -12.61 5.99
N GLY A 197 -13.26 -13.89 5.75
CA GLY A 197 -14.25 -14.86 5.28
C GLY A 197 -15.41 -15.07 6.24
N LEU A 198 -15.15 -15.03 7.55
CA LEU A 198 -16.19 -15.15 8.58
C LEU A 198 -17.12 -13.93 8.65
N LYS A 199 -16.67 -12.76 8.18
CA LYS A 199 -17.49 -11.55 8.11
C LYS A 199 -18.41 -11.51 6.88
N VAL A 200 -18.12 -12.33 5.86
CA VAL A 200 -18.94 -12.40 4.64
C VAL A 200 -20.18 -13.25 4.90
N THR A 201 -21.36 -12.64 4.81
CA THR A 201 -22.64 -13.33 4.90
C THR A 201 -23.17 -13.66 3.51
N LEU A 202 -23.01 -14.90 3.07
CA LEU A 202 -23.46 -15.37 1.76
C LEU A 202 -24.97 -15.24 1.54
N SER A 203 -25.76 -15.28 2.61
CA SER A 203 -27.22 -15.14 2.57
C SER A 203 -27.71 -13.75 2.14
N SER A 204 -26.85 -12.75 2.16
CA SER A 204 -27.17 -11.39 1.72
C SER A 204 -26.66 -11.05 0.30
N MET A 205 -26.13 -12.04 -0.44
CA MET A 205 -25.66 -11.85 -1.82
C MET A 205 -26.85 -11.91 -2.79
N ASP A 206 -27.50 -10.78 -2.96
CA ASP A 206 -28.47 -10.56 -4.02
C ASP A 206 -27.80 -10.52 -5.39
N GLY A 207 -28.55 -10.79 -6.45
CA GLY A 207 -28.05 -10.67 -7.84
C GLY A 207 -27.43 -9.30 -8.14
N THR A 208 -27.90 -8.25 -7.50
CA THR A 208 -27.37 -6.89 -7.61
C THR A 208 -25.94 -6.80 -7.03
N VAL A 209 -25.69 -7.44 -5.90
CA VAL A 209 -24.35 -7.45 -5.27
C VAL A 209 -23.36 -8.23 -6.13
N ILE A 210 -23.79 -9.36 -6.72
CA ILE A 210 -22.94 -10.14 -7.63
C ILE A 210 -22.61 -9.31 -8.87
N LEU A 211 -23.59 -8.66 -9.48
CA LEU A 211 -23.41 -7.78 -10.64
C LEU A 211 -22.44 -6.63 -10.30
N LEU A 212 -22.66 -5.95 -9.17
CA LEU A 212 -21.78 -4.91 -8.69
C LEU A 212 -20.34 -5.41 -8.55
N THR A 213 -20.14 -6.58 -7.95
CA THR A 213 -18.80 -7.16 -7.77
C THR A 213 -18.11 -7.41 -9.12
N VAL A 214 -18.81 -7.97 -10.10
CA VAL A 214 -18.25 -8.22 -11.43
C VAL A 214 -17.88 -6.91 -12.12
N ILE A 215 -18.76 -5.90 -12.07
CA ILE A 215 -18.50 -4.58 -12.64
C ILE A 215 -17.33 -3.91 -11.92
N ALA A 216 -17.28 -3.98 -10.59
CA ALA A 216 -16.20 -3.43 -9.79
C ALA A 216 -14.85 -4.02 -10.16
N ILE A 217 -14.74 -5.33 -10.29
CA ILE A 217 -13.51 -6.02 -10.72
C ILE A 217 -13.09 -5.56 -12.12
N ALA A 218 -14.02 -5.57 -13.09
CA ALA A 218 -13.72 -5.13 -14.44
C ALA A 218 -13.27 -3.66 -14.49
N LEU A 219 -13.96 -2.78 -13.78
CA LEU A 219 -13.64 -1.36 -13.71
C LEU A 219 -12.28 -1.14 -13.04
N ALA A 220 -12.00 -1.84 -11.96
CA ALA A 220 -10.73 -1.77 -11.25
C ALA A 220 -9.53 -2.14 -12.14
N ILE A 221 -9.67 -3.19 -12.96
CA ILE A 221 -8.66 -3.59 -13.94
C ILE A 221 -8.48 -2.51 -15.00
N VAL A 222 -9.57 -2.10 -15.64
CA VAL A 222 -9.55 -1.16 -16.77
C VAL A 222 -8.99 0.20 -16.33
N THR A 223 -9.45 0.73 -15.21
CA THR A 223 -9.00 2.05 -14.72
C THR A 223 -7.53 2.04 -14.35
N LYS A 224 -7.02 0.95 -13.76
CA LYS A 224 -5.60 0.82 -13.40
C LYS A 224 -4.71 0.69 -14.66
N VAL A 225 -5.11 -0.14 -15.63
CA VAL A 225 -4.39 -0.28 -16.91
C VAL A 225 -4.33 1.05 -17.64
N ILE A 226 -5.46 1.76 -17.74
CA ILE A 226 -5.54 3.05 -18.41
C ILE A 226 -4.71 4.09 -17.65
N GLY A 227 -4.90 4.22 -16.34
CA GLY A 227 -4.23 5.23 -15.52
C GLY A 227 -2.71 5.10 -15.56
N CYS A 228 -2.18 3.93 -15.22
CA CYS A 228 -0.74 3.69 -15.22
C CYS A 228 -0.16 3.65 -16.63
N GLY A 229 -0.91 3.12 -17.61
CA GLY A 229 -0.51 3.08 -19.01
C GLY A 229 -0.40 4.50 -19.62
N LEU A 230 -1.38 5.37 -19.38
CA LEU A 230 -1.32 6.78 -19.79
C LEU A 230 -0.18 7.52 -19.09
N GLY A 231 -0.02 7.33 -17.77
CA GLY A 231 1.09 7.89 -17.03
C GLY A 231 2.44 7.51 -17.62
N ALA A 232 2.64 6.23 -17.95
CA ALA A 232 3.85 5.76 -18.61
C ALA A 232 4.03 6.37 -20.00
N LYS A 233 2.97 6.44 -20.79
CA LYS A 233 3.01 7.01 -22.15
C LYS A 233 3.44 8.48 -22.16
N LEU A 234 2.92 9.29 -21.24
CA LEU A 234 3.27 10.71 -21.10
C LEU A 234 4.75 10.93 -20.76
N PHE A 235 5.40 9.95 -20.14
CA PHE A 235 6.82 10.03 -19.75
C PHE A 235 7.77 9.24 -20.68
N GLY A 236 7.36 9.05 -21.94
CA GLY A 236 8.24 8.57 -23.00
C GLY A 236 8.47 7.05 -23.00
N TYR A 237 7.55 6.28 -22.43
CA TYR A 237 7.51 4.82 -22.64
C TYR A 237 6.83 4.50 -23.97
N THR A 238 7.30 3.45 -24.62
CA THR A 238 6.65 2.93 -25.86
C THR A 238 5.26 2.37 -25.55
N ASN A 239 4.41 2.21 -26.56
CA ASN A 239 3.06 1.65 -26.37
C ASN A 239 3.09 0.27 -25.69
N ALA A 240 4.04 -0.59 -26.09
CA ALA A 240 4.21 -1.90 -25.50
C ALA A 240 4.68 -1.85 -24.04
N GLU A 241 5.60 -0.93 -23.70
CA GLU A 241 6.04 -0.72 -22.32
C GLU A 241 4.93 -0.14 -21.47
N SER A 242 4.17 0.85 -21.98
CA SER A 242 3.04 1.47 -21.29
C SER A 242 1.95 0.46 -20.95
N LEU A 243 1.63 -0.43 -21.90
CA LEU A 243 0.69 -1.51 -21.65
C LEU A 243 1.21 -2.50 -20.59
N ARG A 244 2.50 -2.89 -20.68
CA ARG A 244 3.12 -3.77 -19.67
C ARG A 244 3.10 -3.15 -18.27
N ILE A 245 3.38 -1.84 -18.17
CA ILE A 245 3.32 -1.11 -16.90
C ILE A 245 1.89 -1.07 -16.39
N GLY A 246 0.91 -0.72 -17.24
CA GLY A 246 -0.49 -0.70 -16.87
C GLY A 246 -0.98 -2.05 -16.35
N VAL A 247 -0.69 -3.14 -17.08
CA VAL A 247 -1.07 -4.52 -16.69
C VAL A 247 -0.32 -4.96 -15.43
N GLY A 248 0.98 -4.63 -15.30
CA GLY A 248 1.78 -4.97 -14.13
C GLY A 248 1.35 -4.27 -12.84
N MET A 249 0.55 -3.20 -12.94
CA MET A 249 -0.02 -2.47 -11.81
C MET A 249 -1.46 -2.90 -11.46
N VAL A 250 -2.00 -3.94 -12.10
CA VAL A 250 -3.37 -4.44 -11.85
C VAL A 250 -3.44 -5.33 -10.62
N SER A 251 -2.32 -5.93 -10.20
CA SER A 251 -2.29 -6.89 -9.10
C SER A 251 -2.93 -6.32 -7.84
N ARG A 252 -3.83 -7.09 -7.25
CA ARG A 252 -4.51 -6.76 -6.00
C ARG A 252 -4.31 -7.91 -5.03
N GLY A 253 -4.12 -7.59 -3.78
CA GLY A 253 -3.90 -8.54 -2.71
C GLY A 253 -4.61 -8.11 -1.45
N GLU A 254 -3.98 -8.38 -0.33
CA GLU A 254 -4.49 -8.15 1.02
C GLU A 254 -4.77 -6.68 1.38
N VAL A 255 -4.25 -5.74 0.61
CA VAL A 255 -4.39 -4.29 0.87
C VAL A 255 -5.62 -3.69 0.19
N ALA A 256 -6.25 -4.42 -0.75
CA ALA A 256 -7.37 -3.92 -1.55
C ALA A 256 -8.77 -4.26 -0.95
#